data_ba1845d52c379b4c3042d5d88983d007
#
_entry.id   ba1845d52c379b4c3042d5d88983d007
#
_cell.length_a   1.000
_cell.length_b   1.000
_cell.length_c   1.000
_cell.angle_alpha   90.00
_cell.angle_beta   90.00
_cell.angle_gamma   90.00
#
_symmetry.space_group_name_H-M   'P 1'
#
loop_
_entity.id
_entity.type
_entity.pdbx_description
1 polymer ?
#
loop_
_entity_poly.entity_id
_entity_poly.type
_entity_poly.pdbx_seq_one_letter_code
_entity_poly.pdbx_strand_id
1 'polypeptide(L)'
;MGHKIHPSGLRLGITQEHRSKWFATSKTYPILLQEDFKIRTFIAKKYGAAGISDVLIARKADQLELELKTARPGVIVGRQGSGIEELRSGIQKTIGDRTRQVRINVVEVERVDADAFLLAEYIAQQLEKRVAFRRTIRMALQRAQRAGVLGLKIQVGGRLNGAEIARTEWTREGRVPLHTLRAEIDYATREANTTYGVLGIKVWVFKGEVLPKEEQTIPVGASPKRKGSRRPQQFEDRSNENS
;
A
#
# COMPACT_ATOMS: atom_id res chain seq x y z
N MET A 1 6.60 -14.42 26.41
CA MET A 1 6.03 -14.41 25.06
C MET A 1 7.16 -14.31 24.05
N GLY A 2 7.19 -15.17 23.02
CA GLY A 2 8.25 -15.17 21.99
C GLY A 2 8.22 -13.94 21.08
N HIS A 3 9.31 -13.71 20.39
CA HIS A 3 9.42 -12.67 19.36
C HIS A 3 8.42 -12.90 18.24
N LYS A 4 7.80 -11.83 17.75
CA LYS A 4 6.83 -11.86 16.65
C LYS A 4 7.49 -11.29 15.40
N ILE A 5 7.39 -12.03 14.30
CA ILE A 5 7.86 -11.55 13.00
C ILE A 5 6.94 -10.43 12.49
N HIS A 6 7.50 -9.55 11.65
CA HIS A 6 6.72 -8.49 11.00
C HIS A 6 5.71 -9.12 10.02
N PRO A 7 4.38 -8.84 10.15
CA PRO A 7 3.37 -9.51 9.33
C PRO A 7 3.54 -9.31 7.83
N SER A 8 3.86 -8.08 7.40
CA SER A 8 4.14 -7.80 6.00
C SER A 8 5.43 -8.49 5.53
N GLY A 9 6.48 -8.56 6.37
CA GLY A 9 7.72 -9.27 6.04
C GLY A 9 7.52 -10.76 5.81
N LEU A 10 6.63 -11.41 6.58
CA LEU A 10 6.27 -12.82 6.39
C LEU A 10 5.57 -13.07 5.05
N ARG A 11 4.81 -12.09 4.55
CA ARG A 11 3.97 -12.18 3.35
C ARG A 11 4.62 -11.63 2.09
N LEU A 12 5.76 -10.98 2.24
CA LEU A 12 6.47 -10.36 1.13
C LEU A 12 6.92 -11.42 0.11
N GLY A 13 6.63 -11.17 -1.17
CA GLY A 13 6.92 -12.10 -2.25
C GLY A 13 5.96 -13.30 -2.38
N ILE A 14 4.99 -13.46 -1.45
CA ILE A 14 3.96 -14.51 -1.48
C ILE A 14 2.59 -13.88 -1.79
N THR A 15 2.09 -13.04 -0.90
CA THR A 15 0.79 -12.37 -1.04
C THR A 15 0.90 -10.84 -1.12
N GLN A 16 2.02 -10.28 -0.69
CA GLN A 16 2.28 -8.84 -0.74
C GLN A 16 3.52 -8.56 -1.59
N GLU A 17 3.43 -7.51 -2.41
CA GLU A 17 4.55 -7.03 -3.21
C GLU A 17 5.39 -6.02 -2.42
N HIS A 18 6.67 -5.89 -2.81
CA HIS A 18 7.57 -4.92 -2.20
C HIS A 18 7.18 -3.48 -2.61
N ARG A 19 7.35 -2.54 -1.68
CA ARG A 19 7.05 -1.12 -1.90
C ARG A 19 8.03 -0.40 -2.82
N SER A 20 9.20 -0.97 -3.06
CA SER A 20 10.18 -0.50 -4.02
C SER A 20 10.39 -1.57 -5.08
N LYS A 21 10.11 -1.24 -6.36
CA LYS A 21 10.17 -2.15 -7.51
C LYS A 21 11.27 -1.69 -8.45
N TRP A 22 12.48 -2.16 -8.26
CA TRP A 22 13.61 -1.88 -9.13
C TRP A 22 14.70 -2.93 -8.97
N PHE A 23 15.57 -3.00 -9.97
CA PHE A 23 16.75 -3.86 -10.00
C PHE A 23 18.03 -3.00 -10.12
N ALA A 24 19.10 -3.41 -9.45
CA ALA A 24 20.39 -2.74 -9.51
C ALA A 24 21.54 -3.74 -9.35
N THR A 25 22.72 -3.38 -9.90
CA THR A 25 23.93 -4.12 -9.67
C THR A 25 24.43 -3.94 -8.22
N SER A 26 25.26 -4.86 -7.72
CA SER A 26 25.81 -4.78 -6.35
C SER A 26 26.47 -3.44 -6.02
N LYS A 27 27.11 -2.80 -7.00
CA LYS A 27 27.80 -1.52 -6.81
C LYS A 27 26.82 -0.34 -6.69
N THR A 28 25.71 -0.34 -7.44
CA THR A 28 24.74 0.75 -7.46
C THR A 28 23.62 0.57 -6.44
N TYR A 29 23.38 -0.67 -5.99
CA TYR A 29 22.31 -1.00 -5.04
C TYR A 29 22.30 -0.14 -3.76
N PRO A 30 23.40 0.03 -3.02
CA PRO A 30 23.41 0.83 -1.78
C PRO A 30 23.09 2.30 -2.03
N ILE A 31 23.50 2.84 -3.17
CA ILE A 31 23.23 4.24 -3.53
C ILE A 31 21.72 4.44 -3.75
N LEU A 32 21.08 3.57 -4.54
CA LEU A 32 19.65 3.64 -4.81
C LEU A 32 18.80 3.41 -3.56
N LEU A 33 19.23 2.50 -2.67
CA LEU A 33 18.57 2.27 -1.41
C LEU A 33 18.61 3.52 -0.49
N GLN A 34 19.76 4.20 -0.45
CA GLN A 34 19.91 5.44 0.31
C GLN A 34 19.06 6.57 -0.28
N GLU A 35 18.95 6.64 -1.61
CA GLU A 35 18.05 7.59 -2.28
C GLU A 35 16.58 7.33 -1.90
N ASP A 36 16.12 6.08 -1.95
CA ASP A 36 14.75 5.71 -1.56
C ASP A 36 14.46 6.09 -0.10
N PHE A 37 15.41 5.86 0.80
CA PHE A 37 15.28 6.28 2.19
C PHE A 37 15.15 7.80 2.35
N LYS A 38 15.97 8.57 1.63
CA LYS A 38 15.90 10.05 1.63
C LYS A 38 14.56 10.55 1.10
N ILE A 39 14.06 9.94 -0.01
CA ILE A 39 12.76 10.29 -0.60
C ILE A 39 11.63 10.04 0.42
N ARG A 40 11.58 8.85 1.02
CA ARG A 40 10.55 8.51 2.02
C ARG A 40 10.59 9.44 3.22
N THR A 41 11.77 9.76 3.72
CA THR A 41 11.96 10.68 4.85
C THR A 41 11.52 12.10 4.50
N PHE A 42 11.85 12.59 3.30
CA PHE A 42 11.44 13.91 2.82
C PHE A 42 9.92 14.01 2.72
N ILE A 43 9.28 13.00 2.11
CA ILE A 43 7.82 12.95 1.96
C ILE A 43 7.13 12.90 3.33
N ALA A 44 7.60 12.06 4.24
CA ALA A 44 7.04 11.94 5.59
C ALA A 44 7.14 13.25 6.39
N LYS A 45 8.26 13.98 6.27
CA LYS A 45 8.44 15.26 6.96
C LYS A 45 7.57 16.38 6.40
N LYS A 46 7.48 16.48 5.07
CA LYS A 46 6.81 17.62 4.42
C LYS A 46 5.30 17.44 4.34
N TYR A 47 4.83 16.23 4.09
CA TYR A 47 3.42 15.92 3.81
C TYR A 47 2.76 15.03 4.88
N GLY A 48 3.26 15.04 6.11
CA GLY A 48 2.66 14.27 7.21
C GLY A 48 1.16 14.58 7.41
N ALA A 49 0.76 15.84 7.25
CA ALA A 49 -0.65 16.25 7.38
C ALA A 49 -1.58 15.69 6.27
N ALA A 50 -1.03 15.23 5.15
CA ALA A 50 -1.81 14.66 4.04
C ALA A 50 -2.35 13.25 4.34
N GLY A 51 -1.83 12.57 5.38
CA GLY A 51 -2.20 11.20 5.70
C GLY A 51 -1.75 10.24 4.58
N ILE A 52 -0.44 10.12 4.37
CA ILE A 52 0.12 9.24 3.35
C ILE A 52 0.18 7.82 3.91
N SER A 53 -0.59 6.91 3.34
CA SER A 53 -0.63 5.51 3.72
C SER A 53 0.62 4.78 3.24
N ASP A 54 0.93 4.90 1.95
CA ASP A 54 2.03 4.17 1.34
C ASP A 54 2.75 4.98 0.26
N VAL A 55 4.03 4.70 0.07
CA VAL A 55 4.88 5.31 -0.96
C VAL A 55 5.49 4.17 -1.78
N LEU A 56 4.99 3.95 -2.98
CA LEU A 56 5.54 2.98 -3.91
C LEU A 56 6.56 3.66 -4.81
N ILE A 57 7.72 3.04 -4.97
CA ILE A 57 8.82 3.57 -5.77
C ILE A 57 9.15 2.57 -6.86
N ALA A 58 9.00 2.96 -8.12
CA ALA A 58 9.45 2.18 -9.26
C ALA A 58 10.52 2.95 -10.03
N ARG A 59 11.57 2.24 -10.48
CA ARG A 59 12.65 2.83 -11.28
C ARG A 59 12.71 2.11 -12.60
N LYS A 60 12.64 2.87 -13.69
CA LYS A 60 12.75 2.39 -15.08
C LYS A 60 13.82 3.23 -15.78
N ALA A 61 15.02 2.68 -15.96
CA ALA A 61 16.16 3.40 -16.49
C ALA A 61 16.34 4.76 -15.80
N ASP A 62 16.16 5.87 -16.53
CA ASP A 62 16.34 7.24 -16.03
C ASP A 62 15.06 7.85 -15.42
N GLN A 63 13.95 7.09 -15.36
CA GLN A 63 12.70 7.57 -14.82
C GLN A 63 12.45 7.02 -13.42
N LEU A 64 12.08 7.91 -12.51
CA LEU A 64 11.62 7.59 -11.15
C LEU A 64 10.12 7.78 -11.10
N GLU A 65 9.38 6.69 -10.94
CA GLU A 65 7.93 6.70 -10.76
C GLU A 65 7.61 6.57 -9.27
N LEU A 66 6.88 7.53 -8.73
CA LEU A 66 6.41 7.56 -7.35
C LEU A 66 4.90 7.49 -7.35
N GLU A 67 4.34 6.49 -6.68
CA GLU A 67 2.92 6.40 -6.42
C GLU A 67 2.68 6.65 -4.93
N LEU A 68 1.92 7.70 -4.63
CA LEU A 68 1.60 8.12 -3.28
C LEU A 68 0.14 7.77 -2.98
N LYS A 69 -0.08 6.80 -2.08
CA LYS A 69 -1.41 6.49 -1.57
C LYS A 69 -1.71 7.40 -0.39
N THR A 70 -2.74 8.23 -0.50
CA THR A 70 -3.06 9.25 0.49
C THR A 70 -4.54 9.33 0.80
N ALA A 71 -4.86 9.69 2.04
CA ALA A 71 -6.24 9.98 2.45
C ALA A 71 -6.74 11.34 1.97
N ARG A 72 -5.83 12.29 1.68
CA ARG A 72 -6.17 13.65 1.30
C ARG A 72 -5.35 14.10 0.10
N PRO A 73 -5.70 13.68 -1.12
CA PRO A 73 -4.93 13.99 -2.32
C PRO A 73 -4.82 15.50 -2.57
N GLY A 74 -5.86 16.28 -2.25
CA GLY A 74 -5.88 17.72 -2.44
C GLY A 74 -4.75 18.47 -1.71
N VAL A 75 -4.27 17.96 -0.58
CA VAL A 75 -3.15 18.57 0.17
C VAL A 75 -1.82 18.41 -0.58
N ILE A 76 -1.65 17.29 -1.30
CA ILE A 76 -0.44 17.02 -2.08
C ILE A 76 -0.50 17.72 -3.44
N VAL A 77 -1.65 17.67 -4.10
CA VAL A 77 -1.85 18.29 -5.42
C VAL A 77 -1.73 19.81 -5.34
N GLY A 78 -2.29 20.41 -4.28
CA GLY A 78 -2.31 21.85 -4.10
C GLY A 78 -3.20 22.56 -5.10
N ARG A 79 -3.14 23.88 -5.12
CA ARG A 79 -3.91 24.72 -6.06
C ARG A 79 -3.29 24.57 -7.46
N GLN A 80 -4.08 24.19 -8.45
CA GLN A 80 -3.67 24.06 -9.86
C GLN A 80 -2.43 23.18 -10.08
N GLY A 81 -2.17 22.19 -9.19
CA GLY A 81 -1.04 21.28 -9.33
C GLY A 81 0.31 21.81 -8.80
N SER A 82 0.36 23.03 -8.25
CA SER A 82 1.61 23.62 -7.73
C SER A 82 2.29 22.77 -6.67
N GLY A 83 1.53 22.03 -5.84
CA GLY A 83 2.07 21.14 -4.81
C GLY A 83 2.85 19.96 -5.39
N ILE A 84 2.40 19.40 -6.52
CA ILE A 84 3.11 18.31 -7.22
C ILE A 84 4.43 18.82 -7.80
N GLU A 85 4.46 20.02 -8.38
CA GLU A 85 5.68 20.61 -8.93
C GLU A 85 6.69 20.92 -7.83
N GLU A 86 6.22 21.43 -6.70
CA GLU A 86 7.05 21.66 -5.52
C GLU A 86 7.60 20.35 -4.94
N LEU A 87 6.80 19.29 -4.91
CA LEU A 87 7.21 17.96 -4.50
C LEU A 87 8.26 17.40 -5.47
N ARG A 88 8.05 17.51 -6.78
CA ARG A 88 9.00 17.07 -7.80
C ARG A 88 10.35 17.76 -7.64
N SER A 89 10.35 19.08 -7.57
CA SER A 89 11.58 19.86 -7.39
C SER A 89 12.29 19.55 -6.06
N GLY A 90 11.53 19.33 -4.99
CA GLY A 90 12.06 18.92 -3.69
C GLY A 90 12.73 17.55 -3.72
N ILE A 91 12.14 16.58 -4.40
CA ILE A 91 12.71 15.24 -4.57
C ILE A 91 13.98 15.31 -5.41
N GLN A 92 13.99 16.03 -6.53
CA GLN A 92 15.18 16.22 -7.36
C GLN A 92 16.33 16.86 -6.58
N LYS A 93 16.05 17.84 -5.74
CA LYS A 93 17.05 18.44 -4.83
C LYS A 93 17.57 17.43 -3.79
N THR A 94 16.71 16.57 -3.26
CA THR A 94 17.07 15.59 -2.24
C THR A 94 17.93 14.46 -2.80
N ILE A 95 17.70 14.06 -4.07
CA ILE A 95 18.51 13.06 -4.78
C ILE A 95 19.84 13.66 -5.23
N GLY A 96 19.88 14.99 -5.52
CA GLY A 96 21.05 15.68 -6.07
C GLY A 96 21.20 15.54 -7.58
N ASP A 97 20.25 14.88 -8.25
CA ASP A 97 20.25 14.64 -9.69
C ASP A 97 19.07 15.37 -10.34
N ARG A 98 19.35 16.45 -11.05
CA ARG A 98 18.34 17.27 -11.75
C ARG A 98 17.95 16.72 -13.12
N THR A 99 18.71 15.78 -13.64
CA THR A 99 18.50 15.23 -14.99
C THR A 99 17.45 14.12 -14.98
N ARG A 100 17.26 13.43 -13.86
CA ARG A 100 16.27 12.37 -13.72
C ARG A 100 14.85 12.88 -13.84
N GLN A 101 14.06 12.21 -14.67
CA GLN A 101 12.64 12.48 -14.78
C GLN A 101 11.90 11.86 -13.60
N VAL A 102 11.24 12.69 -12.79
CA VAL A 102 10.40 12.23 -11.67
C VAL A 102 8.94 12.34 -12.07
N ARG A 103 8.24 11.21 -12.11
CA ARG A 103 6.78 11.13 -12.28
C ARG A 103 6.14 10.85 -10.93
N ILE A 104 5.11 11.62 -10.60
CA ILE A 104 4.41 11.48 -9.32
C ILE A 104 2.94 11.23 -9.63
N ASN A 105 2.45 10.08 -9.18
CA ASN A 105 1.05 9.71 -9.23
C ASN A 105 0.49 9.76 -7.81
N VAL A 106 -0.61 10.48 -7.62
CA VAL A 106 -1.31 10.56 -6.33
C VAL A 106 -2.58 9.74 -6.45
N VAL A 107 -2.70 8.72 -5.61
CA VAL A 107 -3.84 7.80 -5.57
C VAL A 107 -4.58 8.00 -4.26
N GLU A 108 -5.88 8.17 -4.31
CA GLU A 108 -6.72 8.26 -3.12
C GLU A 108 -6.94 6.87 -2.51
N VAL A 109 -6.89 6.79 -1.18
CA VAL A 109 -7.22 5.58 -0.44
C VAL A 109 -8.73 5.49 -0.26
N GLU A 110 -9.37 4.51 -0.90
CA GLU A 110 -10.83 4.32 -0.87
C GLU A 110 -11.40 4.19 0.56
N ARG A 111 -10.69 3.45 1.42
CA ARG A 111 -11.13 3.14 2.78
C ARG A 111 -10.07 3.58 3.79
N VAL A 112 -10.07 4.86 4.13
CA VAL A 112 -9.11 5.47 5.07
C VAL A 112 -9.11 4.76 6.43
N ASP A 113 -10.29 4.42 6.94
CA ASP A 113 -10.46 3.76 8.25
C ASP A 113 -10.18 2.24 8.21
N ALA A 114 -9.87 1.66 7.05
CA ALA A 114 -9.41 0.28 6.90
C ALA A 114 -7.90 0.16 6.67
N ASP A 115 -7.17 1.27 6.69
CA ASP A 115 -5.73 1.32 6.52
C ASP A 115 -5.03 1.36 7.88
N ALA A 116 -4.08 0.44 8.09
CA ALA A 116 -3.40 0.32 9.38
C ALA A 116 -2.55 1.54 9.71
N PHE A 117 -1.91 2.13 8.70
CA PHE A 117 -1.03 3.27 8.90
C PHE A 117 -1.81 4.53 9.28
N LEU A 118 -2.91 4.81 8.58
CA LEU A 118 -3.78 5.96 8.84
C LEU A 118 -4.48 5.84 10.20
N LEU A 119 -4.89 4.63 10.59
CA LEU A 119 -5.40 4.36 11.94
C LEU A 119 -4.34 4.59 13.02
N ALA A 120 -3.11 4.11 12.79
CA ALA A 120 -2.02 4.31 13.76
C ALA A 120 -1.68 5.79 13.91
N GLU A 121 -1.67 6.55 12.81
CA GLU A 121 -1.46 8.00 12.83
C GLU A 121 -2.59 8.73 13.56
N TYR A 122 -3.83 8.36 13.31
CA TYR A 122 -4.98 8.90 14.05
C TYR A 122 -4.85 8.67 15.55
N ILE A 123 -4.46 7.45 15.98
CA ILE A 123 -4.26 7.13 17.39
C ILE A 123 -3.11 7.98 17.96
N ALA A 124 -1.99 8.13 17.25
CA ALA A 124 -0.87 8.95 17.69
C ALA A 124 -1.28 10.40 17.92
N GLN A 125 -1.97 11.01 16.96
CA GLN A 125 -2.46 12.40 17.07
C GLN A 125 -3.42 12.60 18.26
N GLN A 126 -4.28 11.60 18.56
CA GLN A 126 -5.18 11.69 19.72
C GLN A 126 -4.43 11.58 21.04
N LEU A 127 -3.41 10.71 21.12
CA LEU A 127 -2.59 10.57 22.32
C LEU A 127 -1.73 11.83 22.58
N GLU A 128 -1.19 12.45 21.54
CA GLU A 128 -0.49 13.73 21.62
C GLU A 128 -1.39 14.87 22.09
N LYS A 129 -2.67 14.85 21.72
CA LYS A 129 -3.73 15.74 22.23
C LYS A 129 -4.19 15.38 23.65
N ARG A 130 -3.51 14.45 24.33
CA ARG A 130 -3.81 14.00 25.70
C ARG A 130 -5.20 13.37 25.89
N VAL A 131 -5.78 12.81 24.84
CA VAL A 131 -7.01 12.02 24.98
C VAL A 131 -6.68 10.70 25.69
N ALA A 132 -7.56 10.26 26.59
CA ALA A 132 -7.37 9.01 27.33
C ALA A 132 -7.22 7.82 26.36
N PHE A 133 -6.15 7.03 26.50
CA PHE A 133 -5.78 5.97 25.57
C PHE A 133 -6.89 4.92 25.36
N ARG A 134 -7.65 4.56 26.42
CA ARG A 134 -8.77 3.61 26.31
C ARG A 134 -9.88 4.14 25.43
N ARG A 135 -10.18 5.44 25.52
CA ARG A 135 -11.17 6.11 24.65
C ARG A 135 -10.69 6.15 23.21
N THR A 136 -9.42 6.50 22.99
CA THR A 136 -8.81 6.55 21.66
C THR A 136 -8.83 5.19 20.98
N ILE A 137 -8.43 4.13 21.66
CA ILE A 137 -8.47 2.76 21.14
C ILE A 137 -9.91 2.38 20.76
N ARG A 138 -10.89 2.62 21.64
CA ARG A 138 -12.30 2.31 21.37
C ARG A 138 -12.83 3.05 20.14
N MET A 139 -12.51 4.33 20.00
CA MET A 139 -12.90 5.11 18.82
C MET A 139 -12.26 4.58 17.52
N ALA A 140 -10.99 4.19 17.58
CA ALA A 140 -10.30 3.59 16.42
C ALA A 140 -10.91 2.24 16.03
N LEU A 141 -11.27 1.39 17.01
CA LEU A 141 -11.97 0.12 16.78
C LEU A 141 -13.32 0.36 16.10
N GLN A 142 -14.14 1.27 16.60
CA GLN A 142 -15.45 1.59 16.02
C GLN A 142 -15.34 2.13 14.59
N ARG A 143 -14.32 2.94 14.28
CA ARG A 143 -14.07 3.42 12.92
C ARG A 143 -13.75 2.29 11.96
N ALA A 144 -12.82 1.42 12.33
CA ALA A 144 -12.43 0.27 11.52
C ALA A 144 -13.60 -0.70 11.31
N GLN A 145 -14.44 -0.94 12.31
CA GLN A 145 -15.65 -1.76 12.17
C GLN A 145 -16.63 -1.17 11.16
N ARG A 146 -16.86 0.15 11.20
CA ARG A 146 -17.72 0.84 10.21
C ARG A 146 -17.16 0.74 8.78
N ALA A 147 -15.84 0.70 8.64
CA ALA A 147 -15.18 0.49 7.35
C ALA A 147 -15.24 -0.97 6.84
N GLY A 148 -15.84 -1.89 7.62
CA GLY A 148 -16.04 -3.28 7.22
C GLY A 148 -14.80 -4.16 7.37
N VAL A 149 -13.87 -3.83 8.28
CA VAL A 149 -12.69 -4.64 8.58
C VAL A 149 -13.11 -5.91 9.34
N LEU A 150 -12.60 -7.07 8.91
CA LEU A 150 -12.94 -8.38 9.50
C LEU A 150 -12.28 -8.62 10.85
N GLY A 151 -11.19 -7.94 11.13
CA GLY A 151 -10.50 -8.04 12.40
C GLY A 151 -9.45 -6.96 12.60
N LEU A 152 -9.34 -6.49 13.83
CA LEU A 152 -8.42 -5.44 14.22
C LEU A 152 -7.76 -5.77 15.56
N LYS A 153 -6.46 -5.52 15.66
CA LYS A 153 -5.72 -5.54 16.91
C LYS A 153 -4.93 -4.26 17.05
N ILE A 154 -5.09 -3.59 18.16
CA ILE A 154 -4.34 -2.37 18.50
C ILE A 154 -3.56 -2.65 19.78
N GLN A 155 -2.29 -2.25 19.80
CA GLN A 155 -1.41 -2.35 20.96
C GLN A 155 -0.75 -1.00 21.18
N VAL A 156 -0.81 -0.50 22.43
CA VAL A 156 -0.15 0.73 22.84
C VAL A 156 0.75 0.42 24.03
N GLY A 157 1.98 0.86 23.97
CA GLY A 157 3.00 0.61 25.00
C GLY A 157 3.73 1.88 25.39
N GLY A 158 4.07 2.00 26.67
CA GLY A 158 4.77 3.14 27.25
C GLY A 158 4.13 3.61 28.56
N ARG A 159 4.36 4.87 28.93
CA ARG A 159 3.78 5.51 30.14
C ARG A 159 2.34 5.97 29.84
N LEU A 160 1.41 5.03 29.86
CA LEU A 160 0.02 5.29 29.50
C LEU A 160 -0.65 6.24 30.49
N ASN A 161 -1.25 7.32 29.99
CA ASN A 161 -1.83 8.44 30.76
C ASN A 161 -0.86 9.09 31.76
N GLY A 162 0.44 9.06 31.49
CA GLY A 162 1.44 9.64 32.37
C GLY A 162 1.80 8.77 33.60
N ALA A 163 1.40 7.50 33.62
CA ALA A 163 1.79 6.59 34.70
C ALA A 163 3.31 6.48 34.80
N GLU A 164 3.81 6.36 36.04
CA GLU A 164 5.25 6.27 36.29
C GLU A 164 5.87 5.01 35.69
N ILE A 165 5.14 3.88 35.82
CA ILE A 165 5.56 2.59 35.28
C ILE A 165 4.98 2.40 33.88
N ALA A 166 5.88 2.14 32.91
CA ALA A 166 5.50 1.81 31.56
C ALA A 166 4.82 0.44 31.51
N ARG A 167 3.74 0.34 30.74
CA ARG A 167 3.06 -0.92 30.47
C ARG A 167 2.56 -0.98 29.06
N THR A 168 2.20 -2.18 28.63
CA THR A 168 1.63 -2.42 27.29
C THR A 168 0.20 -2.91 27.45
N GLU A 169 -0.74 -2.20 26.84
CA GLU A 169 -2.14 -2.63 26.74
C GLU A 169 -2.50 -2.89 25.28
N TRP A 170 -3.31 -3.90 25.07
CA TRP A 170 -3.79 -4.25 23.73
C TRP A 170 -5.27 -4.62 23.75
N THR A 171 -5.94 -4.36 22.64
CA THR A 171 -7.33 -4.75 22.43
C THR A 171 -7.44 -5.37 21.05
N ARG A 172 -8.28 -6.41 20.93
CA ARG A 172 -8.55 -7.10 19.67
C ARG A 172 -10.05 -7.26 19.50
N GLU A 173 -10.51 -7.02 18.28
CA GLU A 173 -11.87 -7.33 17.85
C GLU A 173 -11.82 -8.12 16.54
N GLY A 174 -12.69 -9.10 16.39
CA GLY A 174 -12.71 -10.01 15.26
C GLY A 174 -11.52 -10.97 15.19
N ARG A 175 -11.26 -11.49 13.99
CA ARG A 175 -10.16 -12.44 13.71
C ARG A 175 -8.93 -11.70 13.21
N VAL A 176 -7.76 -12.05 13.73
CA VAL A 176 -6.47 -11.57 13.20
C VAL A 176 -5.54 -12.77 13.07
N PRO A 177 -5.62 -13.54 11.99
CA PRO A 177 -4.86 -14.78 11.78
C PRO A 177 -3.43 -14.50 11.34
N LEU A 178 -2.53 -14.18 12.27
CA LEU A 178 -1.15 -13.78 11.96
C LEU A 178 -0.32 -14.88 11.30
N HIS A 179 -0.62 -16.15 11.57
CA HIS A 179 0.12 -17.31 11.03
C HIS A 179 -0.38 -17.77 9.66
N THR A 180 -1.57 -17.35 9.24
CA THR A 180 -2.15 -17.74 7.94
C THR A 180 -1.56 -16.88 6.84
N LEU A 181 -0.80 -17.46 5.91
CA LEU A 181 -0.14 -16.72 4.81
C LEU A 181 -1.14 -16.10 3.83
N ARG A 182 -2.23 -16.79 3.53
CA ARG A 182 -3.29 -16.29 2.64
C ARG A 182 -4.09 -15.11 3.21
N ALA A 183 -3.97 -14.86 4.53
CA ALA A 183 -4.64 -13.73 5.16
C ALA A 183 -3.96 -12.41 4.79
N GLU A 184 -4.73 -11.47 4.23
CA GLU A 184 -4.28 -10.11 3.96
C GLU A 184 -4.29 -9.31 5.27
N ILE A 185 -3.11 -9.09 5.82
CA ILE A 185 -2.91 -8.33 7.04
C ILE A 185 -2.11 -7.09 6.74
N ASP A 186 -2.72 -5.94 6.97
CA ASP A 186 -2.06 -4.66 6.97
C ASP A 186 -1.52 -4.35 8.36
N TYR A 187 -0.30 -3.83 8.44
CA TYR A 187 0.38 -3.60 9.69
C TYR A 187 1.13 -2.27 9.67
N ALA A 188 0.94 -1.49 10.73
CA ALA A 188 1.66 -0.26 10.91
C ALA A 188 2.15 -0.07 12.36
N THR A 189 3.29 0.61 12.46
CA THR A 189 3.83 1.11 13.72
C THR A 189 3.95 2.61 13.65
N ARG A 190 3.59 3.28 14.75
CA ARG A 190 3.76 4.72 14.93
C ARG A 190 4.18 5.03 16.35
N GLU A 191 4.77 6.17 16.51
CA GLU A 191 5.19 6.72 17.79
C GLU A 191 4.41 8.00 18.06
N ALA A 192 3.92 8.16 19.29
CA ALA A 192 3.28 9.38 19.75
C ALA A 192 4.19 10.05 20.79
N ASN A 193 4.59 11.28 20.51
CA ASN A 193 5.44 12.06 21.40
C ASN A 193 4.59 12.79 22.44
N THR A 194 4.63 12.31 23.67
CA THR A 194 3.90 12.94 24.77
C THR A 194 4.85 13.65 25.74
N THR A 195 4.29 14.51 26.59
CA THR A 195 5.09 15.20 27.63
C THR A 195 5.75 14.23 28.62
N TYR A 196 5.24 12.99 28.74
CA TYR A 196 5.76 11.96 29.65
C TYR A 196 6.70 10.97 28.96
N GLY A 197 6.97 11.15 27.66
CA GLY A 197 7.81 10.28 26.85
C GLY A 197 7.09 9.76 25.60
N VAL A 198 7.74 8.85 24.91
CA VAL A 198 7.25 8.27 23.65
C VAL A 198 6.35 7.07 23.96
N LEU A 199 5.20 7.03 23.28
CA LEU A 199 4.29 5.89 23.28
C LEU A 199 4.38 5.16 21.96
N GLY A 200 4.66 3.86 22.00
CA GLY A 200 4.68 3.00 20.80
C GLY A 200 3.30 2.46 20.48
N ILE A 201 2.85 2.62 19.26
CA ILE A 201 1.56 2.16 18.75
C ILE A 201 1.80 1.11 17.68
N LYS A 202 1.10 -0.01 17.76
CA LYS A 202 1.11 -1.07 16.76
C LYS A 202 -0.32 -1.41 16.38
N VAL A 203 -0.61 -1.43 15.09
CA VAL A 203 -1.95 -1.71 14.55
C VAL A 203 -1.86 -2.84 13.55
N TRP A 204 -2.74 -3.84 13.67
CA TRP A 204 -2.91 -4.95 12.73
C TRP A 204 -4.35 -4.93 12.24
N VAL A 205 -4.53 -4.84 10.95
CA VAL A 205 -5.84 -4.83 10.29
C VAL A 205 -5.95 -6.06 9.41
N PHE A 206 -6.95 -6.89 9.62
CA PHE A 206 -7.25 -8.04 8.78
C PHE A 206 -8.34 -7.65 7.78
N LYS A 207 -7.98 -7.56 6.50
CA LYS A 207 -8.88 -7.17 5.40
C LYS A 207 -9.66 -8.34 4.82
N GLY A 208 -9.05 -9.53 4.78
CA GLY A 208 -9.65 -10.72 4.19
C GLY A 208 -8.63 -11.80 3.88
N GLU A 209 -9.06 -12.81 3.14
CA GLU A 209 -8.19 -13.88 2.65
C GLU A 209 -8.04 -13.74 1.13
N VAL A 210 -6.80 -13.78 0.66
CA VAL A 210 -6.48 -13.86 -0.76
C VAL A 210 -6.53 -15.33 -1.16
N LEU A 211 -7.59 -15.72 -1.83
CA LEU A 211 -7.64 -17.05 -2.47
C LEU A 211 -6.83 -16.98 -3.77
N PRO A 212 -6.01 -18.02 -4.08
CA PRO A 212 -5.39 -18.10 -5.38
C PRO A 212 -6.53 -18.05 -6.42
N LYS A 213 -6.40 -17.16 -7.40
CA LYS A 213 -7.27 -17.24 -8.58
C LYS A 213 -7.08 -18.65 -9.13
N GLU A 214 -8.13 -19.44 -9.20
CA GLU A 214 -8.12 -20.67 -10.00
C GLU A 214 -7.59 -20.24 -11.35
N GLU A 215 -6.38 -20.69 -11.70
CA GLU A 215 -5.93 -20.61 -13.08
C GLU A 215 -7.02 -21.29 -13.86
N GLN A 216 -7.74 -20.52 -14.67
CA GLN A 216 -8.66 -21.10 -15.65
C GLN A 216 -7.76 -22.01 -16.48
N THR A 217 -7.76 -23.29 -16.13
CA THR A 217 -7.14 -24.33 -16.93
C THR A 217 -7.81 -24.23 -18.28
N ILE A 218 -7.13 -23.55 -19.21
CA ILE A 218 -7.51 -23.58 -20.61
C ILE A 218 -7.58 -25.08 -20.92
N PRO A 219 -8.75 -25.64 -21.26
CA PRO A 219 -8.82 -27.07 -21.53
C PRO A 219 -7.87 -27.33 -22.69
N VAL A 220 -6.74 -27.99 -22.38
CA VAL A 220 -5.79 -28.50 -23.36
C VAL A 220 -6.51 -29.61 -24.10
N GLY A 221 -7.26 -29.26 -25.19
CA GLY A 221 -8.04 -30.25 -25.92
C GLY A 221 -8.96 -29.67 -26.99
N ALA A 222 -9.10 -28.35 -27.09
CA ALA A 222 -9.83 -27.79 -28.23
C ALA A 222 -8.86 -27.64 -29.43
N SER A 223 -8.63 -28.72 -30.15
CA SER A 223 -8.07 -28.68 -31.50
C SER A 223 -8.90 -27.68 -32.34
N PRO A 224 -8.28 -26.76 -33.10
CA PRO A 224 -9.02 -25.86 -33.95
C PRO A 224 -9.77 -26.67 -35.01
N LYS A 225 -11.09 -26.65 -34.97
CA LYS A 225 -11.92 -27.21 -36.03
C LYS A 225 -11.48 -26.55 -37.34
N ARG A 226 -10.82 -27.33 -38.22
CA ARG A 226 -10.51 -26.92 -39.58
C ARG A 226 -11.81 -26.50 -40.25
N LYS A 227 -11.94 -25.22 -40.58
CA LYS A 227 -12.98 -24.73 -41.47
C LYS A 227 -12.81 -25.45 -42.78
N GLY A 228 -13.76 -26.31 -43.10
CA GLY A 228 -13.80 -27.01 -44.40
C GLY A 228 -13.74 -25.99 -45.52
N SER A 229 -12.77 -26.16 -46.40
CA SER A 229 -12.68 -25.41 -47.64
C SER A 229 -13.91 -25.70 -48.48
N ARG A 230 -14.80 -24.74 -48.66
CA ARG A 230 -15.84 -24.80 -49.68
C ARG A 230 -15.16 -24.85 -51.03
N ARG A 231 -15.29 -25.93 -51.76
CA ARG A 231 -14.95 -26.04 -53.18
C ARG A 231 -15.72 -24.96 -53.95
N PRO A 232 -15.08 -24.22 -54.88
CA PRO A 232 -15.81 -23.36 -55.80
C PRO A 232 -16.65 -24.21 -56.75
N GLN A 233 -17.95 -23.92 -56.86
CA GLN A 233 -18.80 -24.48 -57.89
C GLN A 233 -18.36 -23.90 -59.24
N GLN A 234 -17.96 -24.78 -60.16
CA GLN A 234 -17.79 -24.43 -61.58
C GLN A 234 -19.19 -24.23 -62.16
N PHE A 235 -19.45 -23.02 -62.63
CA PHE A 235 -20.57 -22.74 -63.53
C PHE A 235 -20.15 -23.18 -64.90
N GLU A 236 -20.81 -24.23 -65.47
CA GLU A 236 -20.77 -24.55 -66.88
C GLU A 236 -21.71 -23.60 -67.64
N ASP A 237 -21.13 -22.72 -68.47
CA ASP A 237 -21.88 -21.97 -69.48
C ASP A 237 -22.40 -22.95 -70.57
N ARG A 238 -23.68 -23.16 -70.57
CA ARG A 238 -24.38 -23.74 -71.72
C ARG A 238 -24.80 -22.58 -72.62
N SER A 239 -23.97 -22.25 -73.56
CA SER A 239 -24.37 -21.47 -74.72
C SER A 239 -25.24 -22.34 -75.68
N ASN A 240 -26.43 -21.87 -75.82
CA ASN A 240 -27.39 -22.42 -76.83
C ASN A 240 -26.92 -22.16 -78.24
N GLU A 241 -26.74 -23.24 -78.95
CA GLU A 241 -27.07 -23.29 -80.41
C GLU A 241 -28.56 -23.49 -80.52
N ASN A 242 -29.20 -22.56 -81.25
CA ASN A 242 -30.18 -22.91 -82.32
C ASN A 242 -30.74 -21.66 -83.00
N SER A 243 -30.59 -21.72 -84.34
CA SER A 243 -31.35 -21.12 -85.43
C SER A 243 -31.19 -19.64 -85.69
#